data_7adacc16ce619e4b1108e7fd8e8ad84c
#
_entry.id   7adacc16ce619e4b1108e7fd8e8ad84c
#
_cell.length_a   1.000
_cell.length_b   1.000
_cell.length_c   1.000
_cell.angle_alpha   90.00
_cell.angle_beta   90.00
_cell.angle_gamma   90.00
#
_symmetry.space_group_name_H-M   'P 1'
#
loop_
_entity.id
_entity.type
_entity.pdbx_description
1 polymer ?
#
loop_
_entity_poly.entity_id
_entity_poly.type
_entity_poly.pdbx_seq_one_letter_code
_entity_poly.pdbx_strand_id
1 'polypeptide(L)'
;MEYSEVFSTWRELCKAEWDSYTKHLFVERISNGTLPKTAFLTYLKQDYIFLKHFSRAWGLAIVKSDSITDMHTCSKVVHALLNEEINLHIEFCNNEGIPTKELEETNEMNQNLAYTRFVLDTGYSGDFLDLMAALAPCVFGYGEIGMRIGASQYSAVYKEWINTYAGSDYQSLCFEVGNLIDNSVIRKLGENYSTLGKFQEPVSYTHLRAHET
;
A
#
# COMPACT_ATOMS: atom_id res chain seq x y z
N MET A 1 -13.69 9.26 -0.75
CA MET A 1 -13.87 8.36 -1.92
C MET A 1 -13.89 6.95 -1.37
N GLU A 2 -14.73 6.09 -1.87
CA GLU A 2 -14.91 4.74 -1.38
C GLU A 2 -14.48 3.75 -2.48
N TYR A 3 -13.37 3.06 -2.26
CA TYR A 3 -12.83 2.07 -3.21
C TYR A 3 -13.50 0.71 -3.05
N SER A 4 -14.01 0.40 -1.85
CA SER A 4 -14.59 -0.88 -1.44
C SER A 4 -15.52 -0.64 -0.25
N GLU A 5 -16.74 -1.21 -0.27
CA GLU A 5 -17.69 -1.15 0.84
C GLU A 5 -17.14 -1.93 2.05
N VAL A 6 -16.57 -3.11 1.78
CA VAL A 6 -15.96 -3.96 2.79
C VAL A 6 -14.79 -3.25 3.48
N PHE A 7 -13.85 -2.70 2.69
CA PHE A 7 -12.71 -2.00 3.26
C PHE A 7 -13.12 -0.74 4.03
N SER A 8 -14.15 -0.03 3.59
CA SER A 8 -14.68 1.12 4.32
C SER A 8 -15.15 0.72 5.73
N THR A 9 -15.78 -0.45 5.86
CA THR A 9 -16.15 -1.01 7.17
C THR A 9 -14.91 -1.34 8.01
N TRP A 10 -13.90 -2.00 7.45
CA TRP A 10 -12.65 -2.31 8.17
C TRP A 10 -11.94 -1.04 8.63
N ARG A 11 -11.85 -0.04 7.77
CA ARG A 11 -11.23 1.26 8.08
C ARG A 11 -11.93 1.98 9.22
N GLU A 12 -13.26 1.97 9.28
CA GLU A 12 -14.00 2.60 10.39
C GLU A 12 -13.75 1.89 11.72
N LEU A 13 -13.55 0.57 11.73
CA LEU A 13 -13.20 -0.19 12.95
C LEU A 13 -11.82 0.18 13.52
N CYS A 14 -10.90 0.69 12.70
CA CYS A 14 -9.55 1.12 13.09
C CYS A 14 -9.27 2.57 12.69
N LYS A 15 -10.29 3.43 12.82
CA LYS A 15 -10.24 4.83 12.36
C LYS A 15 -9.09 5.64 12.95
N ALA A 16 -8.75 5.43 14.22
CA ALA A 16 -7.68 6.17 14.90
C ALA A 16 -6.30 5.86 14.27
N GLU A 17 -6.02 4.59 14.03
CA GLU A 17 -4.80 4.11 13.40
C GLU A 17 -4.75 4.57 11.94
N TRP A 18 -5.87 4.50 11.22
CA TRP A 18 -5.99 4.98 9.85
C TRP A 18 -5.71 6.48 9.72
N ASP A 19 -6.31 7.29 10.58
CA ASP A 19 -6.07 8.73 10.62
C ASP A 19 -4.60 9.04 10.97
N SER A 20 -4.00 8.31 11.92
CA SER A 20 -2.59 8.46 12.28
C SER A 20 -1.65 8.12 11.12
N TYR A 21 -1.98 7.11 10.33
CA TYR A 21 -1.22 6.72 9.14
C TYR A 21 -1.40 7.73 8.00
N THR A 22 -2.62 7.98 7.56
CA THR A 22 -2.88 8.79 6.36
C THR A 22 -2.64 10.29 6.57
N LYS A 23 -2.70 10.76 7.82
CA LYS A 23 -2.44 12.16 8.22
C LYS A 23 -1.10 12.32 8.96
N HIS A 24 -0.18 11.37 8.80
CA HIS A 24 1.13 11.42 9.44
C HIS A 24 1.92 12.66 9.01
N LEU A 25 2.77 13.20 9.91
CA LEU A 25 3.58 14.39 9.67
C LEU A 25 4.46 14.28 8.40
N PHE A 26 4.91 13.08 8.06
CA PHE A 26 5.64 12.82 6.81
C PHE A 26 4.81 13.20 5.59
N VAL A 27 3.53 12.77 5.56
CA VAL A 27 2.59 13.07 4.47
C VAL A 27 2.29 14.57 4.37
N GLU A 28 2.11 15.24 5.51
CA GLU A 28 1.92 16.68 5.57
C GLU A 28 3.14 17.45 5.02
N ARG A 29 4.34 17.00 5.39
CA ARG A 29 5.60 17.61 4.93
C ARG A 29 5.89 17.34 3.45
N ILE A 30 5.47 16.22 2.89
CA ILE A 30 5.47 16.00 1.44
C ILE A 30 4.55 17.04 0.77
N SER A 31 3.32 17.16 1.25
CA SER A 31 2.33 18.07 0.68
C SER A 31 2.80 19.53 0.64
N ASN A 32 3.36 20.03 1.72
CA ASN A 32 3.82 21.42 1.82
C ASN A 32 5.29 21.63 1.38
N GLY A 33 6.02 20.56 0.99
CA GLY A 33 7.40 20.61 0.52
C GLY A 33 8.45 20.83 1.59
N THR A 34 8.11 20.67 2.88
CA THR A 34 9.04 20.89 4.00
C THR A 34 9.72 19.61 4.49
N LEU A 35 9.41 18.44 3.89
CA LEU A 35 10.11 17.21 4.24
C LEU A 35 11.59 17.35 3.87
N PRO A 36 12.54 17.05 4.79
CA PRO A 36 13.95 17.03 4.44
C PRO A 36 14.22 16.00 3.33
N LYS A 37 15.01 16.39 2.32
CA LYS A 37 15.38 15.52 1.20
C LYS A 37 16.01 14.19 1.69
N THR A 38 16.83 14.25 2.73
CA THR A 38 17.45 13.06 3.32
C THR A 38 16.41 12.08 3.88
N ALA A 39 15.34 12.57 4.51
CA ALA A 39 14.24 11.73 4.99
C ALA A 39 13.47 11.09 3.84
N PHE A 40 13.23 11.84 2.77
CA PHE A 40 12.58 11.31 1.57
C PHE A 40 13.42 10.23 0.88
N LEU A 41 14.74 10.43 0.78
CA LEU A 41 15.65 9.42 0.20
C LEU A 41 15.73 8.16 1.08
N THR A 42 15.72 8.32 2.41
CA THR A 42 15.65 7.17 3.33
C THR A 42 14.36 6.40 3.14
N TYR A 43 13.21 7.10 3.02
CA TYR A 43 11.93 6.50 2.71
C TYR A 43 11.99 5.71 1.39
N LEU A 44 12.50 6.28 0.29
CA LEU A 44 12.58 5.59 -1.00
C LEU A 44 13.43 4.32 -0.95
N LYS A 45 14.56 4.35 -0.21
CA LYS A 45 15.39 3.15 -0.01
C LYS A 45 14.64 2.05 0.73
N GLN A 46 13.91 2.40 1.78
CA GLN A 46 13.10 1.44 2.54
C GLN A 46 11.90 0.96 1.72
N ASP A 47 11.29 1.84 0.95
CA ASP A 47 10.14 1.51 0.11
C ASP A 47 10.55 0.58 -1.06
N TYR A 48 11.75 0.73 -1.62
CA TYR A 48 12.30 -0.23 -2.58
C TYR A 48 12.33 -1.68 -2.01
N ILE A 49 12.77 -1.83 -0.75
CA ILE A 49 12.78 -3.14 -0.06
C ILE A 49 11.34 -3.60 0.19
N PHE A 50 10.49 -2.69 0.67
CA PHE A 50 9.07 -2.97 0.89
C PHE A 50 8.39 -3.49 -0.37
N LEU A 51 8.54 -2.82 -1.51
CA LEU A 51 7.91 -3.19 -2.77
C LEU A 51 8.32 -4.61 -3.23
N LYS A 52 9.55 -5.04 -2.96
CA LYS A 52 9.99 -6.43 -3.22
C LYS A 52 9.19 -7.45 -2.37
N HIS A 53 8.94 -7.15 -1.11
CA HIS A 53 8.14 -8.02 -0.24
C HIS A 53 6.65 -7.94 -0.57
N PHE A 54 6.17 -6.76 -0.89
CA PHE A 54 4.78 -6.51 -1.27
C PHE A 54 4.42 -7.23 -2.57
N SER A 55 5.33 -7.23 -3.56
CA SER A 55 5.18 -8.02 -4.78
C SER A 55 5.10 -9.53 -4.50
N ARG A 56 5.88 -10.04 -3.53
CA ARG A 56 5.79 -11.45 -3.11
C ARG A 56 4.44 -11.76 -2.45
N ALA A 57 3.93 -10.85 -1.63
CA ALA A 57 2.63 -11.01 -0.99
C ALA A 57 1.48 -11.01 -2.02
N TRP A 58 1.55 -10.14 -3.04
CA TRP A 58 0.60 -10.18 -4.16
C TRP A 58 0.77 -11.42 -5.03
N GLY A 59 1.99 -11.94 -5.19
CA GLY A 59 2.24 -13.25 -5.80
C GLY A 59 1.57 -14.39 -5.00
N LEU A 60 1.64 -14.33 -3.66
CA LEU A 60 0.92 -15.27 -2.79
C LEU A 60 -0.61 -15.12 -2.92
N ALA A 61 -1.11 -13.90 -3.14
CA ALA A 61 -2.53 -13.68 -3.42
C ALA A 61 -2.98 -14.37 -4.71
N ILE A 62 -2.16 -14.42 -5.76
CA ILE A 62 -2.44 -15.22 -6.97
C ILE A 62 -2.58 -16.71 -6.60
N VAL A 63 -1.66 -17.25 -5.79
CA VAL A 63 -1.70 -18.67 -5.37
C VAL A 63 -2.95 -19.00 -4.55
N LYS A 64 -3.44 -18.04 -3.74
CA LYS A 64 -4.61 -18.21 -2.87
C LYS A 64 -5.95 -17.85 -3.54
N SER A 65 -5.92 -17.31 -4.75
CA SER A 65 -7.13 -16.92 -5.49
C SER A 65 -7.92 -18.14 -5.96
N ASP A 66 -9.23 -18.10 -5.78
CA ASP A 66 -10.16 -19.17 -6.22
C ASP A 66 -10.70 -18.93 -7.64
N SER A 67 -10.45 -17.76 -8.25
CA SER A 67 -10.97 -17.42 -9.58
C SER A 67 -9.89 -16.81 -10.48
N ILE A 68 -10.03 -17.06 -11.78
CA ILE A 68 -9.18 -16.46 -12.82
C ILE A 68 -9.27 -14.93 -12.80
N THR A 69 -10.44 -14.37 -12.52
CA THR A 69 -10.63 -12.92 -12.42
C THR A 69 -9.79 -12.32 -11.30
N ASP A 70 -9.79 -12.96 -10.14
CA ASP A 70 -8.97 -12.54 -8.99
C ASP A 70 -7.47 -12.67 -9.29
N MET A 71 -7.05 -13.78 -9.92
CA MET A 71 -5.67 -13.98 -10.36
C MET A 71 -5.23 -12.88 -11.33
N HIS A 72 -6.09 -12.47 -12.26
CA HIS A 72 -5.79 -11.37 -13.18
C HIS A 72 -5.59 -10.05 -12.45
N THR A 73 -6.48 -9.69 -11.52
CA THR A 73 -6.33 -8.46 -10.74
C THR A 73 -5.04 -8.49 -9.91
N CYS A 74 -4.76 -9.58 -9.18
CA CYS A 74 -3.51 -9.73 -8.43
C CYS A 74 -2.27 -9.64 -9.34
N SER A 75 -2.33 -10.24 -10.54
CA SER A 75 -1.23 -10.19 -11.52
C SER A 75 -0.98 -8.77 -12.05
N LYS A 76 -2.03 -7.98 -12.27
CA LYS A 76 -1.89 -6.55 -12.63
C LYS A 76 -1.16 -5.77 -11.54
N VAL A 77 -1.51 -6.00 -10.26
CA VAL A 77 -0.81 -5.35 -9.14
C VAL A 77 0.66 -5.75 -9.13
N VAL A 78 0.99 -7.04 -9.26
CA VAL A 78 2.38 -7.50 -9.36
C VAL A 78 3.11 -6.82 -10.52
N HIS A 79 2.46 -6.71 -11.68
CA HIS A 79 3.04 -6.04 -12.84
C HIS A 79 3.33 -4.56 -12.55
N ALA A 80 2.37 -3.82 -12.01
CA ALA A 80 2.54 -2.41 -11.67
C ALA A 80 3.68 -2.20 -10.65
N LEU A 81 3.74 -3.02 -9.61
CA LEU A 81 4.80 -2.95 -8.59
C LEU A 81 6.18 -3.18 -9.19
N LEU A 82 6.36 -4.22 -10.01
CA LEU A 82 7.69 -4.62 -10.53
C LEU A 82 8.14 -3.79 -11.72
N ASN A 83 7.23 -3.28 -12.56
CA ASN A 83 7.58 -2.64 -13.82
C ASN A 83 7.36 -1.12 -13.82
N GLU A 84 6.58 -0.59 -12.87
CA GLU A 84 6.26 0.84 -12.79
C GLU A 84 6.82 1.44 -11.51
N GLU A 85 6.31 1.02 -10.35
CA GLU A 85 6.63 1.66 -9.07
C GLU A 85 8.10 1.46 -8.65
N ILE A 86 8.63 0.24 -8.75
CA ILE A 86 10.05 -0.03 -8.45
C ILE A 86 10.96 0.74 -9.40
N ASN A 87 10.63 0.84 -10.69
CA ASN A 87 11.43 1.58 -11.66
C ASN A 87 11.43 3.09 -11.36
N LEU A 88 10.28 3.66 -10.96
CA LEU A 88 10.19 5.05 -10.54
C LEU A 88 11.13 5.33 -9.35
N HIS A 89 11.16 4.43 -8.36
CA HIS A 89 12.06 4.56 -7.20
C HIS A 89 13.54 4.49 -7.60
N ILE A 90 13.89 3.57 -8.49
CA ILE A 90 15.25 3.43 -9.03
C ILE A 90 15.66 4.70 -9.78
N GLU A 91 14.80 5.20 -10.65
CA GLU A 91 15.06 6.40 -11.45
C GLU A 91 15.26 7.64 -10.56
N PHE A 92 14.36 7.83 -9.59
CA PHE A 92 14.49 8.92 -8.64
C PHE A 92 15.79 8.85 -7.85
N CYS A 93 16.11 7.69 -7.30
CA CYS A 93 17.35 7.49 -6.54
C CYS A 93 18.61 7.68 -7.40
N ASN A 94 18.61 7.19 -8.64
CA ASN A 94 19.73 7.39 -9.58
C ASN A 94 19.94 8.89 -9.89
N ASN A 95 18.88 9.66 -10.09
CA ASN A 95 18.95 11.11 -10.32
C ASN A 95 19.54 11.87 -9.11
N GLU A 96 19.43 11.28 -7.92
CA GLU A 96 20.00 11.80 -6.67
C GLU A 96 21.40 11.22 -6.36
N GLY A 97 21.99 10.48 -7.29
CA GLY A 97 23.33 9.88 -7.15
C GLY A 97 23.38 8.60 -6.33
N ILE A 98 22.25 7.98 -6.05
CA ILE A 98 22.12 6.70 -5.34
C ILE A 98 21.96 5.59 -6.37
N PRO A 99 22.99 4.78 -6.65
CA PRO A 99 22.91 3.72 -7.65
C PRO A 99 22.03 2.57 -7.18
N THR A 100 21.44 1.82 -8.12
CA THR A 100 20.58 0.64 -7.83
C THR A 100 21.25 -0.36 -6.90
N LYS A 101 22.59 -0.53 -7.02
CA LYS A 101 23.34 -1.41 -6.12
C LYS A 101 23.20 -1.00 -4.65
N GLU A 102 23.20 0.30 -4.35
CA GLU A 102 23.02 0.80 -2.99
C GLU A 102 21.60 0.51 -2.46
N LEU A 103 20.58 0.56 -3.33
CA LEU A 103 19.22 0.16 -2.96
C LEU A 103 19.15 -1.32 -2.60
N GLU A 104 19.83 -2.17 -3.37
CA GLU A 104 19.88 -3.62 -3.12
C GLU A 104 20.62 -3.99 -1.84
N GLU A 105 21.65 -3.23 -1.49
CA GLU A 105 22.49 -3.42 -0.29
C GLU A 105 21.95 -2.70 0.94
N THR A 106 20.85 -1.94 0.81
CA THR A 106 20.22 -1.21 1.93
C THR A 106 19.72 -2.19 2.99
N ASN A 107 20.08 -1.93 4.24
CA ASN A 107 19.56 -2.69 5.37
C ASN A 107 18.08 -2.34 5.62
N GLU A 108 17.26 -3.36 5.78
CA GLU A 108 15.85 -3.19 6.11
C GLU A 108 15.68 -2.66 7.53
N MET A 109 14.92 -1.59 7.71
CA MET A 109 14.62 -1.04 9.03
C MET A 109 13.61 -1.93 9.77
N ASN A 110 13.65 -1.91 11.11
CA ASN A 110 12.82 -2.77 11.95
C ASN A 110 11.31 -2.61 11.68
N GLN A 111 10.85 -1.40 11.41
CA GLN A 111 9.44 -1.11 11.11
C GLN A 111 9.02 -1.75 9.78
N ASN A 112 9.85 -1.61 8.74
CA ASN A 112 9.63 -2.23 7.44
C ASN A 112 9.63 -3.77 7.58
N LEU A 113 10.63 -4.31 8.29
CA LEU A 113 10.71 -5.73 8.60
C LEU A 113 9.45 -6.24 9.31
N ALA A 114 9.00 -5.53 10.36
CA ALA A 114 7.82 -5.94 11.13
C ALA A 114 6.57 -6.00 10.24
N TYR A 115 6.32 -4.94 9.44
CA TYR A 115 5.15 -4.87 8.61
C TYR A 115 5.18 -5.90 7.46
N THR A 116 6.29 -6.01 6.74
CA THR A 116 6.41 -6.95 5.61
C THR A 116 6.29 -8.40 6.06
N ARG A 117 6.85 -8.75 7.23
CA ARG A 117 6.71 -10.10 7.80
C ARG A 117 5.31 -10.37 8.30
N PHE A 118 4.66 -9.37 8.92
CA PHE A 118 3.26 -9.49 9.31
C PHE A 118 2.35 -9.78 8.10
N VAL A 119 2.51 -9.05 6.99
CA VAL A 119 1.71 -9.28 5.77
C VAL A 119 1.93 -10.68 5.22
N LEU A 120 3.18 -11.13 5.12
CA LEU A 120 3.50 -12.47 4.61
C LEU A 120 3.01 -13.57 5.57
N ASP A 121 3.20 -13.40 6.88
CA ASP A 121 2.73 -14.36 7.89
C ASP A 121 1.21 -14.49 7.85
N THR A 122 0.49 -13.38 7.80
CA THR A 122 -0.97 -13.36 7.61
C THR A 122 -1.37 -14.11 6.34
N GLY A 123 -0.63 -13.89 5.24
CA GLY A 123 -0.87 -14.60 3.99
C GLY A 123 -0.58 -16.10 4.06
N TYR A 124 0.45 -16.54 4.74
CA TYR A 124 0.78 -17.97 4.85
C TYR A 124 -0.13 -18.71 5.82
N SER A 125 -0.48 -18.09 6.94
CA SER A 125 -1.29 -18.71 8.00
C SER A 125 -2.79 -18.63 7.75
N GLY A 126 -3.25 -17.57 7.07
CA GLY A 126 -4.66 -17.29 6.80
C GLY A 126 -5.14 -17.69 5.40
N ASP A 127 -6.35 -17.29 5.07
CA ASP A 127 -6.92 -17.46 3.74
C ASP A 127 -6.68 -16.25 2.82
N PHE A 128 -7.33 -16.23 1.65
CA PHE A 128 -7.23 -15.11 0.70
C PHE A 128 -7.73 -13.79 1.29
N LEU A 129 -8.82 -13.81 2.08
CA LEU A 129 -9.38 -12.59 2.66
C LEU A 129 -8.50 -12.04 3.80
N ASP A 130 -7.88 -12.91 4.60
CA ASP A 130 -6.93 -12.49 5.62
C ASP A 130 -5.74 -11.75 4.96
N LEU A 131 -5.22 -12.30 3.87
CA LEU A 131 -4.16 -11.64 3.10
C LEU A 131 -4.63 -10.32 2.48
N MET A 132 -5.84 -10.25 1.92
CA MET A 132 -6.39 -9.00 1.39
C MET A 132 -6.53 -7.93 2.46
N ALA A 133 -6.96 -8.28 3.67
CA ALA A 133 -7.04 -7.35 4.79
C ALA A 133 -5.67 -6.77 5.18
N ALA A 134 -4.60 -7.57 5.09
CA ALA A 134 -3.24 -7.11 5.35
C ALA A 134 -2.62 -6.28 4.21
N LEU A 135 -3.01 -6.54 2.95
CA LEU A 135 -2.51 -5.81 1.76
C LEU A 135 -3.25 -4.50 1.51
N ALA A 136 -4.56 -4.47 1.75
CA ALA A 136 -5.46 -3.35 1.43
C ALA A 136 -5.00 -1.99 1.99
N PRO A 137 -4.48 -1.90 3.23
CA PRO A 137 -4.05 -0.63 3.79
C PRO A 137 -2.99 0.09 2.98
N CYS A 138 -2.03 -0.62 2.37
CA CYS A 138 -1.02 0.00 1.53
C CYS A 138 -1.61 0.52 0.22
N VAL A 139 -2.49 -0.24 -0.41
CA VAL A 139 -3.13 0.18 -1.66
C VAL A 139 -4.02 1.41 -1.42
N PHE A 140 -4.97 1.31 -0.51
CA PHE A 140 -5.96 2.37 -0.30
C PHE A 140 -5.42 3.56 0.48
N GLY A 141 -4.46 3.35 1.36
CA GLY A 141 -3.81 4.43 2.10
C GLY A 141 -3.08 5.39 1.16
N TYR A 142 -2.26 4.87 0.25
CA TYR A 142 -1.60 5.69 -0.77
C TYR A 142 -2.61 6.31 -1.73
N GLY A 143 -3.67 5.59 -2.11
CA GLY A 143 -4.76 6.13 -2.92
C GLY A 143 -5.45 7.32 -2.24
N GLU A 144 -5.82 7.20 -0.97
CA GLU A 144 -6.46 8.28 -0.18
C GLU A 144 -5.52 9.47 0.02
N ILE A 145 -4.24 9.22 0.35
CA ILE A 145 -3.22 10.26 0.50
C ILE A 145 -3.03 11.00 -0.82
N GLY A 146 -2.83 10.27 -1.92
CA GLY A 146 -2.64 10.85 -3.25
C GLY A 146 -3.81 11.73 -3.66
N MET A 147 -5.03 11.24 -3.56
CA MET A 147 -6.24 12.02 -3.88
C MET A 147 -6.39 13.26 -3.01
N ARG A 148 -6.16 13.15 -1.70
CA ARG A 148 -6.29 14.26 -0.78
C ARG A 148 -5.27 15.37 -1.08
N ILE A 149 -4.00 15.00 -1.29
CA ILE A 149 -2.95 15.98 -1.61
C ILE A 149 -3.17 16.54 -3.01
N GLY A 150 -3.43 15.69 -4.01
CA GLY A 150 -3.63 16.09 -5.39
C GLY A 150 -4.82 17.04 -5.60
N ALA A 151 -5.86 16.94 -4.76
CA ALA A 151 -7.01 17.85 -4.77
C ALA A 151 -6.74 19.21 -4.10
N SER A 152 -5.60 19.38 -3.43
CA SER A 152 -5.20 20.61 -2.73
C SER A 152 -4.08 21.35 -3.49
N GLN A 153 -3.78 22.58 -3.05
CA GLN A 153 -2.57 23.25 -3.50
C GLN A 153 -1.37 22.66 -2.77
N TYR A 154 -0.49 21.97 -3.49
CA TYR A 154 0.70 21.32 -2.95
C TYR A 154 2.00 21.86 -3.53
N SER A 155 3.11 21.63 -2.82
CA SER A 155 4.45 22.05 -3.25
C SER A 155 4.94 21.24 -4.46
N ALA A 156 5.66 21.89 -5.37
CA ALA A 156 6.27 21.23 -6.53
C ALA A 156 7.44 20.30 -6.17
N VAL A 157 7.96 20.36 -4.94
CA VAL A 157 9.18 19.61 -4.53
C VAL A 157 9.01 18.10 -4.68
N TYR A 158 7.86 17.56 -4.30
CA TYR A 158 7.55 16.13 -4.37
C TYR A 158 6.43 15.81 -5.36
N LYS A 159 6.29 16.66 -6.40
CA LYS A 159 5.21 16.59 -7.39
C LYS A 159 5.11 15.23 -8.07
N GLU A 160 6.23 14.61 -8.43
CA GLU A 160 6.23 13.31 -9.12
C GLU A 160 5.63 12.23 -8.23
N TRP A 161 6.04 12.16 -6.97
CA TRP A 161 5.46 11.23 -5.99
C TRP A 161 3.96 11.45 -5.80
N ILE A 162 3.54 12.72 -5.65
CA ILE A 162 2.12 13.05 -5.48
C ILE A 162 1.32 12.65 -6.72
N ASN A 163 1.82 12.96 -7.91
CA ASN A 163 1.15 12.65 -9.18
C ASN A 163 1.03 11.15 -9.43
N THR A 164 1.99 10.33 -8.97
CA THR A 164 1.89 8.88 -9.07
C THR A 164 0.66 8.36 -8.35
N TYR A 165 0.47 8.71 -7.08
CA TYR A 165 -0.63 8.19 -6.29
C TYR A 165 -1.97 8.94 -6.50
N ALA A 166 -1.94 10.20 -6.96
CA ALA A 166 -3.13 10.94 -7.37
C ALA A 166 -3.56 10.63 -8.82
N GLY A 167 -2.71 9.99 -9.61
CA GLY A 167 -2.93 9.71 -11.02
C GLY A 167 -4.05 8.71 -11.27
N SER A 168 -4.67 8.83 -12.46
CA SER A 168 -5.81 7.99 -12.86
C SER A 168 -5.52 6.49 -12.81
N ASP A 169 -4.29 6.09 -13.13
CA ASP A 169 -3.90 4.68 -13.23
C ASP A 169 -3.85 4.04 -11.85
N TYR A 170 -3.19 4.71 -10.88
CA TYR A 170 -3.18 4.25 -9.50
C TYR A 170 -4.58 4.25 -8.87
N GLN A 171 -5.37 5.29 -9.13
CA GLN A 171 -6.74 5.38 -8.64
C GLN A 171 -7.64 4.27 -9.23
N SER A 172 -7.48 3.96 -10.52
CA SER A 172 -8.19 2.85 -11.17
C SER A 172 -7.80 1.50 -10.56
N LEU A 173 -6.50 1.31 -10.26
CA LEU A 173 -6.01 0.10 -9.58
C LEU A 173 -6.64 -0.04 -8.18
N CYS A 174 -6.78 1.06 -7.42
CA CYS A 174 -7.47 1.03 -6.13
C CYS A 174 -8.92 0.53 -6.27
N PHE A 175 -9.67 0.99 -7.28
CA PHE A 175 -11.02 0.50 -7.53
C PHE A 175 -11.05 -0.98 -7.97
N GLU A 176 -10.10 -1.43 -8.79
CA GLU A 176 -10.00 -2.84 -9.18
C GLU A 176 -9.73 -3.74 -7.95
N VAL A 177 -8.83 -3.32 -7.06
CA VAL A 177 -8.56 -4.05 -5.81
C VAL A 177 -9.77 -3.98 -4.86
N GLY A 178 -10.48 -2.86 -4.80
CA GLY A 178 -11.72 -2.73 -4.04
C GLY A 178 -12.78 -3.73 -4.50
N ASN A 179 -13.05 -3.78 -5.79
CA ASN A 179 -13.97 -4.75 -6.38
C ASN A 179 -13.54 -6.21 -6.14
N LEU A 180 -12.22 -6.48 -6.18
CA LEU A 180 -11.67 -7.79 -5.85
C LEU A 180 -12.03 -8.21 -4.42
N ILE A 181 -11.86 -7.32 -3.45
CA ILE A 181 -12.16 -7.58 -2.03
C ILE A 181 -13.68 -7.79 -1.86
N ASP A 182 -14.50 -6.86 -2.35
CA ASP A 182 -15.97 -6.91 -2.20
C ASP A 182 -16.53 -8.21 -2.80
N ASN A 183 -16.15 -8.54 -4.02
CA ASN A 183 -16.58 -9.77 -4.68
C ASN A 183 -16.09 -11.04 -3.95
N SER A 184 -14.87 -11.03 -3.40
CA SER A 184 -14.33 -12.17 -2.67
C SER A 184 -15.04 -12.40 -1.35
N VAL A 185 -15.42 -11.32 -0.65
CA VAL A 185 -16.22 -11.39 0.58
C VAL A 185 -17.61 -11.94 0.27
N ILE A 186 -18.28 -11.44 -0.77
CA ILE A 186 -19.60 -11.93 -1.20
C ILE A 186 -19.56 -13.44 -1.52
N ARG A 187 -18.53 -13.88 -2.27
CA ARG A 187 -18.39 -15.31 -2.61
C ARG A 187 -18.14 -16.19 -1.39
N LYS A 188 -17.34 -15.75 -0.43
CA LYS A 188 -16.91 -16.58 0.71
C LYS A 188 -17.83 -16.50 1.91
N LEU A 189 -18.44 -15.35 2.19
CA LEU A 189 -19.20 -15.07 3.40
C LEU A 189 -20.70 -14.80 3.13
N GLY A 190 -21.09 -14.62 1.87
CA GLY A 190 -22.44 -14.20 1.49
C GLY A 190 -22.65 -12.68 1.68
N GLU A 191 -23.89 -12.21 1.45
CA GLU A 191 -24.24 -10.79 1.55
C GLU A 191 -24.33 -10.26 2.99
N ASN A 192 -24.39 -11.15 4.00
CA ASN A 192 -24.47 -10.81 5.42
C ASN A 192 -23.12 -10.97 6.12
N TYR A 193 -22.25 -9.96 6.05
CA TYR A 193 -20.88 -9.99 6.59
C TYR A 193 -20.79 -9.75 8.10
N SER A 194 -21.50 -10.47 8.93
CA SER A 194 -21.44 -10.28 10.39
C SER A 194 -20.06 -10.57 11.03
N THR A 195 -19.12 -11.13 10.26
CA THR A 195 -17.80 -11.56 10.72
C THR A 195 -16.65 -10.63 10.36
N LEU A 196 -16.95 -9.43 9.83
CA LEU A 196 -15.92 -8.47 9.38
C LEU A 196 -14.97 -8.01 10.50
N GLY A 197 -15.37 -8.10 11.76
CA GLY A 197 -14.52 -7.73 12.91
C GLY A 197 -13.21 -8.51 13.00
N LYS A 198 -13.13 -9.74 12.46
CA LYS A 198 -11.90 -10.55 12.44
C LYS A 198 -10.77 -9.90 11.61
N PHE A 199 -11.12 -8.99 10.68
CA PHE A 199 -10.15 -8.32 9.82
C PHE A 199 -9.67 -6.98 10.39
N GLN A 200 -10.16 -6.55 11.55
CA GLN A 200 -9.76 -5.30 12.19
C GLN A 200 -8.25 -5.29 12.51
N GLU A 201 -7.73 -6.37 13.08
CA GLU A 201 -6.33 -6.47 13.47
C GLU A 201 -5.38 -6.28 12.25
N PRO A 202 -5.51 -7.03 11.14
CA PRO A 202 -4.70 -6.82 9.96
C PRO A 202 -4.71 -5.37 9.45
N VAL A 203 -5.87 -4.74 9.40
CA VAL A 203 -5.99 -3.35 8.94
C VAL A 203 -5.36 -2.36 9.94
N SER A 204 -5.44 -2.60 11.24
CA SER A 204 -4.87 -1.72 12.27
C SER A 204 -3.34 -1.67 12.24
N TYR A 205 -2.67 -2.70 11.72
CA TYR A 205 -1.19 -2.74 11.60
C TYR A 205 -0.60 -1.71 10.64
N THR A 206 -1.43 -0.94 9.93
CA THR A 206 -0.98 0.22 9.13
C THR A 206 -0.15 1.23 9.91
N HIS A 207 -0.37 1.34 11.24
CA HIS A 207 0.42 2.25 12.08
C HIS A 207 1.91 1.90 12.09
N LEU A 208 2.29 0.63 11.87
CA LEU A 208 3.70 0.24 11.77
C LEU A 208 4.38 0.91 10.59
N ARG A 209 3.66 1.10 9.47
CA ARG A 209 4.19 1.74 8.28
C ARG A 209 4.40 3.26 8.46
N ALA A 210 3.59 3.91 9.27
CA ALA A 210 3.74 5.34 9.56
C ALA A 210 5.02 5.68 10.32
N HIS A 211 5.67 4.71 10.95
CA HIS A 211 6.92 4.90 11.71
C HIS A 211 8.20 4.63 10.90
N GLU A 212 8.09 4.33 9.58
CA GLU A 212 9.25 4.08 8.71
C GLU A 212 10.09 5.35 8.42
N THR A 213 9.61 6.50 8.79
CA THR A 213 10.18 7.82 8.53
C THR A 213 10.27 8.66 9.79
#